data_94e341d2dc5b2ea15d8ac609927226a8
#
_entry.id   94e341d2dc5b2ea15d8ac609927226a8
#
_cell.length_a   1.000
_cell.length_b   1.000
_cell.length_c   1.000
_cell.angle_alpha   90.00
_cell.angle_beta   90.00
_cell.angle_gamma   90.00
#
_symmetry.space_group_name_H-M   'P 1'
#
loop_
_entity.id
_entity.type
_entity.pdbx_description
1 polymer ?
#
loop_
_entity_poly.entity_id
_entity_poly.type
_entity_poly.pdbx_seq_one_letter_code
_entity_poly.pdbx_strand_id
1 'polypeptide(L)'
;ILVFDVGTSSMKGALLNDKAEILCQFHRKYHPTFYSSVKVTQDPEIWRKALYDIARDVGDWCKDQNEEVEMISLTAQRTSIIPVDHKGDPLCDAVMWQDKRNIEVCTRLSAMNGQIIRKSGTMVNPVFSGSKMAWLKETQPEIYKKADRIFVVADYLLYHMTGQRKLDRTYASRSHLMNLRTGRWDSVLLDIFGIE
;
A
#
# COMPACT_ATOMS: atom_id res chain seq x y z
N ILE A 1 -10.68 -17.54 10.75
CA ILE A 1 -10.29 -16.32 10.00
C ILE A 1 -8.79 -16.33 9.77
N LEU A 2 -8.34 -16.23 8.51
CA LEU A 2 -6.93 -16.03 8.19
C LEU A 2 -6.61 -14.53 8.16
N VAL A 3 -5.68 -14.08 9.00
CA VAL A 3 -5.26 -12.68 9.10
C VAL A 3 -3.83 -12.54 8.55
N PHE A 4 -3.64 -11.64 7.58
CA PHE A 4 -2.32 -11.25 7.09
C PHE A 4 -1.89 -9.91 7.69
N ASP A 5 -0.68 -9.85 8.24
CA ASP A 5 0.02 -8.63 8.64
C ASP A 5 1.24 -8.42 7.73
N VAL A 6 1.12 -7.47 6.81
CA VAL A 6 2.12 -7.17 5.78
C VAL A 6 2.99 -6.00 6.23
N GLY A 7 4.03 -6.31 6.97
CA GLY A 7 4.99 -5.32 7.46
C GLY A 7 6.01 -4.89 6.40
N THR A 8 6.94 -4.03 6.80
CA THR A 8 8.02 -3.54 5.93
C THR A 8 9.09 -4.60 5.67
N SER A 9 9.37 -5.46 6.65
CA SER A 9 10.46 -6.45 6.59
C SER A 9 9.99 -7.89 6.68
N SER A 10 8.68 -8.10 6.80
CA SER A 10 8.11 -9.45 6.85
C SER A 10 6.59 -9.41 6.66
N MET A 11 6.05 -10.56 6.27
CA MET A 11 4.62 -10.86 6.31
C MET A 11 4.38 -12.00 7.29
N LYS A 12 3.33 -11.85 8.09
CA LYS A 12 2.80 -12.92 8.95
C LYS A 12 1.40 -13.26 8.49
N GLY A 13 1.06 -14.54 8.53
CA GLY A 13 -0.30 -15.03 8.38
C GLY A 13 -0.66 -15.90 9.58
N ALA A 14 -1.75 -15.60 10.25
CA ALA A 14 -2.25 -16.36 11.38
C ALA A 14 -3.69 -16.78 11.13
N LEU A 15 -3.98 -18.08 11.32
CA LEU A 15 -5.34 -18.60 11.34
C LEU A 15 -5.87 -18.55 12.77
N LEU A 16 -7.03 -17.91 12.95
CA LEU A 16 -7.69 -17.77 14.24
C LEU A 16 -9.06 -18.45 14.21
N ASN A 17 -9.46 -19.04 15.34
CA ASN A 17 -10.80 -19.55 15.53
C ASN A 17 -11.78 -18.42 15.94
N ASP A 18 -13.04 -18.77 16.25
CA ASP A 18 -14.11 -17.86 16.68
C ASP A 18 -13.86 -17.20 18.07
N LYS A 19 -12.94 -17.79 18.87
CA LYS A 19 -12.50 -17.26 20.17
C LYS A 19 -11.26 -16.37 20.05
N ALA A 20 -10.80 -16.08 18.82
CA ALA A 20 -9.58 -15.34 18.54
C ALA A 20 -8.29 -16.04 19.04
N GLU A 21 -8.31 -17.36 19.23
CA GLU A 21 -7.13 -18.16 19.52
C GLU A 21 -6.39 -18.49 18.22
N ILE A 22 -5.07 -18.39 18.21
CA ILE A 22 -4.24 -18.70 17.06
C ILE A 22 -4.12 -20.22 16.93
N LEU A 23 -4.62 -20.76 15.82
CA LEU A 23 -4.54 -22.18 15.48
C LEU A 23 -3.19 -22.52 14.82
N CYS A 24 -2.75 -21.71 13.86
CA CYS A 24 -1.43 -21.81 13.28
C CYS A 24 -0.94 -20.43 12.81
N GLN A 25 0.39 -20.29 12.64
CA GLN A 25 1.02 -19.06 12.18
C GLN A 25 2.21 -19.36 11.28
N PHE A 26 2.31 -18.63 10.17
CA PHE A 26 3.40 -18.70 9.22
C PHE A 26 4.00 -17.32 8.99
N HIS A 27 5.29 -17.29 8.58
CA HIS A 27 6.05 -16.05 8.47
C HIS A 27 7.00 -16.10 7.28
N ARG A 28 7.08 -14.99 6.54
CA ARG A 28 8.04 -14.78 5.44
C ARG A 28 8.80 -13.49 5.68
N LYS A 29 10.13 -13.58 5.75
CA LYS A 29 11.01 -12.40 5.85
C LYS A 29 11.36 -11.89 4.46
N TYR A 30 11.46 -10.59 4.35
CA TYR A 30 11.95 -9.86 3.18
C TYR A 30 12.48 -8.50 3.63
N HIS A 31 13.16 -7.77 2.77
CA HIS A 31 13.70 -6.45 3.13
C HIS A 31 13.59 -5.50 1.94
N PRO A 32 13.24 -4.23 2.17
CA PRO A 32 13.36 -3.20 1.15
C PRO A 32 14.83 -3.00 0.78
N THR A 33 15.06 -2.55 -0.44
CA THR A 33 16.38 -2.19 -0.93
C THR A 33 16.66 -0.72 -0.66
N PHE A 34 17.69 -0.44 0.10
CA PHE A 34 18.20 0.90 0.39
C PHE A 34 19.34 1.22 -0.57
N TYR A 35 19.09 2.06 -1.58
CA TYR A 35 20.14 2.51 -2.52
C TYR A 35 20.92 3.70 -1.97
N SER A 36 20.27 4.52 -1.13
CA SER A 36 20.86 5.69 -0.48
C SER A 36 20.03 6.08 0.75
N SER A 37 20.41 7.16 1.44
CA SER A 37 19.65 7.74 2.54
C SER A 37 18.26 8.26 2.14
N VAL A 38 18.00 8.43 0.85
CA VAL A 38 16.73 8.97 0.33
C VAL A 38 15.99 8.02 -0.60
N LYS A 39 16.67 7.05 -1.25
CA LYS A 39 16.05 6.12 -2.20
C LYS A 39 15.86 4.74 -1.56
N VAL A 40 14.58 4.37 -1.35
CA VAL A 40 14.19 3.07 -0.80
C VAL A 40 13.08 2.48 -1.65
N THR A 41 13.33 1.29 -2.22
CA THR A 41 12.36 0.58 -3.05
C THR A 41 12.18 -0.86 -2.61
N GLN A 42 11.17 -1.52 -3.13
CA GLN A 42 10.97 -2.97 -2.97
C GLN A 42 10.21 -3.53 -4.17
N ASP A 43 10.63 -4.69 -4.65
CA ASP A 43 9.89 -5.44 -5.66
C ASP A 43 8.52 -5.87 -5.10
N PRO A 44 7.39 -5.44 -5.69
CA PRO A 44 6.04 -5.80 -5.23
C PRO A 44 5.76 -7.30 -5.30
N GLU A 45 6.43 -8.03 -6.20
CA GLU A 45 6.26 -9.47 -6.35
C GLU A 45 6.69 -10.25 -5.11
N ILE A 46 7.60 -9.69 -4.31
CA ILE A 46 8.00 -10.27 -3.03
C ILE A 46 6.79 -10.37 -2.08
N TRP A 47 5.94 -9.35 -2.02
CA TRP A 47 4.72 -9.38 -1.20
C TRP A 47 3.70 -10.37 -1.75
N ARG A 48 3.48 -10.37 -3.07
CA ARG A 48 2.56 -11.30 -3.73
C ARG A 48 2.98 -12.75 -3.49
N LYS A 49 4.26 -13.05 -3.70
CA LYS A 49 4.82 -14.39 -3.42
C LYS A 49 4.66 -14.78 -1.95
N ALA A 50 5.02 -13.91 -1.01
CA ALA A 50 4.89 -14.18 0.42
C ALA A 50 3.44 -14.46 0.83
N LEU A 51 2.47 -13.71 0.27
CA LEU A 51 1.04 -13.93 0.51
C LEU A 51 0.61 -15.34 0.07
N TYR A 52 0.92 -15.72 -1.17
CA TYR A 52 0.54 -17.03 -1.70
C TYR A 52 1.27 -18.18 -1.02
N ASP A 53 2.55 -18.02 -0.67
CA ASP A 53 3.31 -19.03 0.06
C ASP A 53 2.71 -19.27 1.45
N ILE A 54 2.33 -18.22 2.18
CA ILE A 54 1.66 -18.34 3.49
C ILE A 54 0.26 -18.93 3.34
N ALA A 55 -0.51 -18.48 2.33
CA ALA A 55 -1.85 -19.03 2.08
C ALA A 55 -1.81 -20.53 1.78
N ARG A 56 -0.79 -21.00 1.05
CA ARG A 56 -0.56 -22.42 0.78
C ARG A 56 -0.26 -23.18 2.07
N ASP A 57 0.68 -22.69 2.89
CA ASP A 57 1.04 -23.34 4.15
C ASP A 57 -0.18 -23.47 5.09
N VAL A 58 -1.01 -22.41 5.18
CA VAL A 58 -2.27 -22.45 5.94
C VAL A 58 -3.25 -23.46 5.33
N GLY A 59 -3.38 -23.50 4.01
CA GLY A 59 -4.26 -24.46 3.32
C GLY A 59 -3.85 -25.92 3.55
N ASP A 60 -2.54 -26.19 3.55
CA ASP A 60 -2.03 -27.54 3.85
C ASP A 60 -2.26 -27.89 5.32
N TRP A 61 -2.00 -26.98 6.25
CA TRP A 61 -2.33 -27.16 7.66
C TRP A 61 -3.84 -27.42 7.88
N CYS A 62 -4.71 -26.67 7.22
CA CYS A 62 -6.17 -26.87 7.29
C CYS A 62 -6.61 -28.26 6.84
N LYS A 63 -6.03 -28.77 5.76
CA LYS A 63 -6.31 -30.15 5.30
C LYS A 63 -5.92 -31.20 6.35
N ASP A 64 -4.73 -31.03 6.96
CA ASP A 64 -4.23 -31.98 7.96
C ASP A 64 -5.05 -31.96 9.26
N GLN A 65 -5.65 -30.80 9.60
CA GLN A 65 -6.45 -30.61 10.82
C GLN A 65 -7.96 -30.71 10.59
N ASN A 66 -8.40 -30.91 9.32
CA ASN A 66 -9.81 -30.87 8.92
C ASN A 66 -10.50 -29.56 9.30
N GLU A 67 -9.79 -28.44 9.06
CA GLU A 67 -10.25 -27.06 9.31
C GLU A 67 -10.47 -26.32 7.99
N GLU A 68 -11.24 -25.22 8.04
CA GLU A 68 -11.54 -24.39 6.86
C GLU A 68 -11.28 -22.91 7.14
N VAL A 69 -10.89 -22.18 6.07
CA VAL A 69 -10.74 -20.73 6.11
C VAL A 69 -12.01 -20.07 5.59
N GLU A 70 -12.85 -19.55 6.49
CA GLU A 70 -14.11 -18.86 6.12
C GLU A 70 -13.91 -17.41 5.65
N MET A 71 -12.86 -16.73 6.17
CA MET A 71 -12.63 -15.32 5.91
C MET A 71 -11.14 -15.01 5.88
N ILE A 72 -10.76 -14.06 5.02
CA ILE A 72 -9.42 -13.49 5.00
C ILE A 72 -9.50 -12.02 5.39
N SER A 73 -8.63 -11.58 6.30
CA SER A 73 -8.43 -10.18 6.68
C SER A 73 -6.98 -9.78 6.40
N LEU A 74 -6.78 -8.53 5.97
CA LEU A 74 -5.47 -8.02 5.59
C LEU A 74 -5.20 -6.68 6.25
N THR A 75 -4.05 -6.56 6.93
CA THR A 75 -3.44 -5.28 7.26
C THR A 75 -2.07 -5.18 6.62
N ALA A 76 -1.64 -3.97 6.26
CA ALA A 76 -0.38 -3.76 5.57
C ALA A 76 0.31 -2.45 5.99
N GLN A 77 1.62 -2.37 5.73
CA GLN A 77 2.33 -1.10 5.78
C GLN A 77 1.62 -0.05 4.91
N ARG A 78 1.73 1.21 5.29
CA ARG A 78 0.99 2.30 4.63
C ARG A 78 1.89 3.12 3.74
N THR A 79 1.28 3.77 2.76
CA THR A 79 1.86 4.88 1.97
C THR A 79 2.98 4.55 0.99
N SER A 80 3.47 3.32 0.94
CA SER A 80 4.28 2.85 -0.19
C SER A 80 3.41 2.78 -1.44
N ILE A 81 3.89 3.27 -2.59
CA ILE A 81 3.12 3.30 -3.85
C ILE A 81 3.66 2.31 -4.86
N ILE A 82 2.74 1.71 -5.63
CA ILE A 82 3.00 0.69 -6.65
C ILE A 82 2.26 1.11 -7.92
N PRO A 83 2.92 1.72 -8.92
CA PRO A 83 2.30 1.96 -10.21
C PRO A 83 2.14 0.64 -10.97
N VAL A 84 0.94 0.36 -11.46
CA VAL A 84 0.61 -0.89 -12.14
C VAL A 84 -0.05 -0.63 -13.50
N ASP A 85 0.07 -1.57 -14.40
CA ASP A 85 -0.64 -1.59 -15.67
C ASP A 85 -2.10 -2.02 -15.50
N HIS A 86 -2.82 -2.14 -16.63
CA HIS A 86 -4.24 -2.55 -16.67
C HIS A 86 -4.48 -3.98 -16.16
N LYS A 87 -3.46 -4.85 -16.13
CA LYS A 87 -3.52 -6.20 -15.57
C LYS A 87 -3.23 -6.23 -14.07
N GLY A 88 -2.72 -5.13 -13.51
CA GLY A 88 -2.27 -5.04 -12.15
C GLY A 88 -0.80 -5.43 -11.96
N ASP A 89 -0.06 -5.62 -13.04
CA ASP A 89 1.36 -5.94 -12.99
C ASP A 89 2.18 -4.66 -12.70
N PRO A 90 3.18 -4.73 -11.79
CA PRO A 90 4.00 -3.57 -11.44
C PRO A 90 4.81 -3.05 -12.64
N LEU A 91 4.81 -1.74 -12.84
CA LEU A 91 5.61 -1.07 -13.87
C LEU A 91 7.05 -0.77 -13.41
N CYS A 92 7.27 -0.78 -12.12
CA CYS A 92 8.57 -0.61 -11.46
C CYS A 92 8.49 -1.08 -10.01
N ASP A 93 9.64 -1.08 -9.32
CA ASP A 93 9.67 -1.27 -7.88
C ASP A 93 8.76 -0.29 -7.15
N ALA A 94 8.14 -0.74 -6.07
CA ALA A 94 7.39 0.11 -5.16
C ALA A 94 8.28 1.21 -4.57
N VAL A 95 7.77 2.45 -4.56
CA VAL A 95 8.40 3.56 -3.83
C VAL A 95 7.98 3.44 -2.37
N MET A 96 8.92 3.06 -1.50
CA MET A 96 8.64 2.74 -0.11
C MET A 96 8.23 3.96 0.72
N TRP A 97 7.56 3.74 1.84
CA TRP A 97 7.17 4.82 2.74
C TRP A 97 8.39 5.57 3.32
N GLN A 98 9.55 4.90 3.45
CA GLN A 98 10.82 5.51 3.88
C GLN A 98 11.50 6.34 2.79
N ASP A 99 11.08 6.18 1.52
CA ASP A 99 11.65 6.92 0.39
C ASP A 99 11.38 8.42 0.54
N LYS A 100 12.43 9.24 0.38
CA LYS A 100 12.40 10.69 0.58
C LYS A 100 12.72 11.48 -0.69
N ARG A 101 12.76 10.84 -1.88
CA ARG A 101 13.02 11.53 -3.14
C ARG A 101 11.98 12.61 -3.47
N ASN A 102 10.81 12.53 -2.86
CA ASN A 102 9.72 13.49 -2.99
C ASN A 102 9.81 14.71 -2.04
N ILE A 103 10.96 14.93 -1.37
CA ILE A 103 11.10 16.02 -0.39
C ILE A 103 10.94 17.41 -1.01
N GLU A 104 11.44 17.63 -2.23
CA GLU A 104 11.31 18.89 -2.96
C GLU A 104 9.84 19.20 -3.31
N VAL A 105 9.09 18.18 -3.71
CA VAL A 105 7.64 18.28 -3.91
C VAL A 105 6.95 18.71 -2.61
N CYS A 106 7.31 18.10 -1.49
CA CYS A 106 6.74 18.46 -0.19
C CYS A 106 7.07 19.90 0.21
N THR A 107 8.31 20.34 -0.03
CA THR A 107 8.74 21.72 0.26
C THR A 107 7.91 22.72 -0.54
N ARG A 108 7.73 22.50 -1.83
CA ARG A 108 6.90 23.34 -2.71
C ARG A 108 5.43 23.36 -2.24
N LEU A 109 4.86 22.19 -1.96
CA LEU A 109 3.46 22.05 -1.56
C LEU A 109 3.19 22.54 -0.13
N SER A 110 4.23 22.80 0.69
CA SER A 110 4.08 23.31 2.06
C SER A 110 3.36 24.66 2.12
N ALA A 111 3.46 25.48 1.06
CA ALA A 111 2.71 26.73 0.92
C ALA A 111 1.20 26.51 0.94
N MET A 112 0.71 25.32 0.57
CA MET A 112 -0.70 24.94 0.53
C MET A 112 -1.16 24.21 1.80
N ASN A 113 -0.31 24.06 2.83
CA ASN A 113 -0.62 23.31 4.04
C ASN A 113 -1.93 23.76 4.72
N GLY A 114 -2.27 25.03 4.65
CA GLY A 114 -3.55 25.53 5.20
C GLY A 114 -4.78 24.87 4.56
N GLN A 115 -4.75 24.58 3.26
CA GLN A 115 -5.83 23.88 2.56
C GLN A 115 -5.72 22.35 2.78
N ILE A 116 -4.52 21.80 2.70
CA ILE A 116 -4.24 20.38 2.88
C ILE A 116 -4.72 19.92 4.25
N ILE A 117 -4.34 20.61 5.34
CA ILE A 117 -4.73 20.24 6.71
C ILE A 117 -6.25 20.26 6.89
N ARG A 118 -6.93 21.31 6.41
CA ARG A 118 -8.39 21.43 6.55
C ARG A 118 -9.16 20.27 5.96
N LYS A 119 -8.62 19.63 4.92
CA LYS A 119 -9.27 18.55 4.17
C LYS A 119 -8.74 17.16 4.56
N SER A 120 -7.43 17.00 4.64
CA SER A 120 -6.75 15.71 4.89
C SER A 120 -6.32 15.48 6.34
N GLY A 121 -6.41 16.52 7.19
CA GLY A 121 -6.10 16.43 8.61
C GLY A 121 -4.62 16.50 8.97
N THR A 122 -3.69 16.53 8.00
CA THR A 122 -2.25 16.55 8.25
C THR A 122 -1.52 17.46 7.26
N MET A 123 -0.34 17.95 7.65
CA MET A 123 0.56 18.69 6.75
C MET A 123 1.17 17.76 5.71
N VAL A 124 1.53 18.32 4.56
CA VAL A 124 2.30 17.59 3.55
C VAL A 124 3.60 17.04 4.14
N ASN A 125 3.91 15.78 3.82
CA ASN A 125 5.08 15.11 4.35
C ASN A 125 5.53 14.01 3.36
N PRO A 126 6.86 13.76 3.21
CA PRO A 126 7.38 12.74 2.30
C PRO A 126 6.87 11.32 2.55
N VAL A 127 6.42 11.01 3.76
CA VAL A 127 5.87 9.69 4.09
C VAL A 127 4.60 9.37 3.30
N PHE A 128 3.75 10.36 2.99
CA PHE A 128 2.42 10.13 2.43
C PHE A 128 2.41 9.91 0.91
N SER A 129 1.43 9.11 0.44
CA SER A 129 1.38 8.63 -0.94
C SER A 129 1.21 9.75 -1.97
N GLY A 130 0.40 10.78 -1.72
CA GLY A 130 0.11 11.84 -2.69
C GLY A 130 1.36 12.58 -3.13
N SER A 131 2.26 12.92 -2.20
CA SER A 131 3.52 13.57 -2.56
C SER A 131 4.47 12.65 -3.35
N LYS A 132 4.41 11.32 -3.11
CA LYS A 132 5.17 10.34 -3.93
C LYS A 132 4.57 10.19 -5.33
N MET A 133 3.24 10.24 -5.46
CA MET A 133 2.56 10.20 -6.76
C MET A 133 2.90 11.46 -7.58
N ALA A 134 2.86 12.65 -6.95
CA ALA A 134 3.28 13.90 -7.61
C ALA A 134 4.74 13.84 -8.07
N TRP A 135 5.64 13.37 -7.20
CA TRP A 135 7.04 13.15 -7.54
C TRP A 135 7.21 12.17 -8.71
N LEU A 136 6.48 11.05 -8.72
CA LEU A 136 6.52 10.07 -9.80
C LEU A 136 6.09 10.69 -11.13
N LYS A 137 5.01 11.47 -11.13
CA LYS A 137 4.51 12.18 -12.32
C LYS A 137 5.56 13.14 -12.88
N GLU A 138 6.26 13.87 -12.02
CA GLU A 138 7.26 14.87 -12.42
C GLU A 138 8.58 14.27 -12.90
N THR A 139 9.06 13.21 -12.23
CA THR A 139 10.41 12.66 -12.46
C THR A 139 10.43 11.40 -13.32
N GLN A 140 9.32 10.68 -13.40
CA GLN A 140 9.17 9.45 -14.19
C GLN A 140 7.85 9.46 -14.98
N PRO A 141 7.65 10.49 -15.85
CA PRO A 141 6.38 10.70 -16.56
C PRO A 141 5.97 9.52 -17.43
N GLU A 142 6.92 8.77 -17.97
CA GLU A 142 6.62 7.59 -18.81
C GLU A 142 6.02 6.44 -18.01
N ILE A 143 6.46 6.25 -16.75
CA ILE A 143 5.86 5.26 -15.84
C ILE A 143 4.47 5.74 -15.42
N TYR A 144 4.36 7.02 -15.02
CA TYR A 144 3.08 7.60 -14.59
C TYR A 144 2.01 7.50 -15.68
N LYS A 145 2.34 7.83 -16.95
CA LYS A 145 1.41 7.75 -18.10
C LYS A 145 1.01 6.32 -18.45
N LYS A 146 1.90 5.33 -18.25
CA LYS A 146 1.60 3.91 -18.50
C LYS A 146 0.79 3.28 -17.37
N ALA A 147 0.80 3.88 -16.18
CA ALA A 147 0.08 3.36 -15.04
C ALA A 147 -1.43 3.50 -15.24
N ASP A 148 -2.14 2.38 -15.25
CA ASP A 148 -3.61 2.37 -15.15
C ASP A 148 -4.04 2.80 -13.74
N ARG A 149 -3.22 2.45 -12.73
CA ARG A 149 -3.45 2.78 -11.32
C ARG A 149 -2.14 2.88 -10.54
N ILE A 150 -2.23 3.57 -9.41
CA ILE A 150 -1.19 3.57 -8.39
C ILE A 150 -1.79 3.00 -7.11
N PHE A 151 -1.43 1.76 -6.81
CA PHE A 151 -1.85 1.07 -5.60
C PHE A 151 -0.96 1.41 -4.40
N VAL A 152 -1.46 1.20 -3.19
CA VAL A 152 -0.64 0.96 -2.01
C VAL A 152 -0.58 -0.56 -1.75
N VAL A 153 0.21 -1.02 -0.78
CA VAL A 153 0.45 -2.46 -0.59
C VAL A 153 -0.84 -3.23 -0.28
N ALA A 154 -1.75 -2.63 0.50
CA ALA A 154 -3.00 -3.31 0.88
C ALA A 154 -3.93 -3.56 -0.31
N ASP A 155 -4.17 -2.54 -1.14
CA ASP A 155 -5.07 -2.69 -2.29
C ASP A 155 -4.42 -3.43 -3.46
N TYR A 156 -3.09 -3.39 -3.60
CA TYR A 156 -2.34 -4.25 -4.51
C TYR A 156 -2.59 -5.74 -4.20
N LEU A 157 -2.41 -6.14 -2.94
CA LEU A 157 -2.63 -7.52 -2.53
C LEU A 157 -4.12 -7.91 -2.58
N LEU A 158 -5.03 -7.02 -2.17
CA LEU A 158 -6.47 -7.23 -2.30
C LEU A 158 -6.87 -7.47 -3.75
N TYR A 159 -6.34 -6.68 -4.69
CA TYR A 159 -6.60 -6.84 -6.11
C TYR A 159 -6.16 -8.24 -6.61
N HIS A 160 -4.96 -8.69 -6.24
CA HIS A 160 -4.47 -10.01 -6.63
C HIS A 160 -5.24 -11.18 -6.01
N MET A 161 -5.81 -11.00 -4.82
CA MET A 161 -6.66 -12.02 -4.19
C MET A 161 -8.07 -12.09 -4.78
N THR A 162 -8.63 -10.94 -5.19
CA THR A 162 -10.09 -10.83 -5.42
C THR A 162 -10.48 -10.25 -6.78
N GLY A 163 -9.55 -9.67 -7.52
CA GLY A 163 -9.81 -8.86 -8.72
C GLY A 163 -10.50 -7.51 -8.41
N GLN A 164 -10.76 -7.19 -7.14
CA GLN A 164 -11.48 -5.98 -6.75
C GLN A 164 -10.54 -4.79 -6.57
N ARG A 165 -10.90 -3.65 -7.14
CA ARG A 165 -10.14 -2.38 -7.07
C ARG A 165 -10.73 -1.50 -5.96
N LYS A 166 -10.45 -1.86 -4.71
CA LYS A 166 -10.98 -1.17 -3.52
C LYS A 166 -9.86 -0.82 -2.56
N LEU A 167 -9.99 0.33 -1.93
CA LEU A 167 -9.07 0.80 -0.89
C LEU A 167 -9.87 1.14 0.36
N ASP A 168 -9.40 0.66 1.51
CA ASP A 168 -9.97 1.02 2.80
C ASP A 168 -9.73 2.51 3.12
N ARG A 169 -10.68 3.15 3.76
CA ARG A 169 -10.63 4.59 4.10
C ARG A 169 -9.45 4.97 4.99
N THR A 170 -8.98 4.06 5.84
CA THR A 170 -7.82 4.33 6.71
C THR A 170 -6.53 4.41 5.91
N TYR A 171 -6.41 3.66 4.81
CA TYR A 171 -5.29 3.80 3.86
C TYR A 171 -5.47 5.03 2.97
N ALA A 172 -6.68 5.27 2.45
CA ALA A 172 -6.98 6.45 1.63
C ALA A 172 -6.69 7.76 2.36
N SER A 173 -6.99 7.84 3.67
CA SER A 173 -6.70 9.03 4.49
C SER A 173 -5.21 9.38 4.55
N ARG A 174 -4.34 8.40 4.38
CA ARG A 174 -2.87 8.58 4.40
C ARG A 174 -2.30 8.95 3.02
N SER A 175 -3.15 9.15 2.02
CA SER A 175 -2.70 9.64 0.72
C SER A 175 -2.56 11.16 0.64
N HIS A 176 -3.21 11.92 1.49
CA HIS A 176 -3.51 13.36 1.36
C HIS A 176 -4.51 13.72 0.23
N LEU A 177 -5.10 12.73 -0.43
CA LEU A 177 -6.01 12.97 -1.56
C LEU A 177 -7.48 12.80 -1.14
N MET A 178 -7.75 12.21 0.04
CA MET A 178 -9.09 12.02 0.56
C MET A 178 -9.47 13.12 1.55
N ASN A 179 -10.68 13.64 1.41
CA ASN A 179 -11.28 14.54 2.39
C ASN A 179 -11.82 13.72 3.58
N LEU A 180 -11.31 13.96 4.78
CA LEU A 180 -11.67 13.19 5.96
C LEU A 180 -13.13 13.35 6.39
N ARG A 181 -13.77 14.49 6.07
CA ARG A 181 -15.17 14.73 6.43
C ARG A 181 -16.14 13.97 5.54
N THR A 182 -15.83 13.88 4.24
CA THR A 182 -16.70 13.23 3.25
C THR A 182 -16.33 11.76 3.04
N GLY A 183 -15.08 11.36 3.35
CA GLY A 183 -14.53 10.04 3.07
C GLY A 183 -14.39 9.75 1.56
N ARG A 184 -14.25 10.81 0.73
CA ARG A 184 -14.13 10.73 -0.73
C ARG A 184 -12.86 11.42 -1.20
N TRP A 185 -12.41 11.07 -2.41
CA TRP A 185 -11.38 11.83 -3.09
C TRP A 185 -11.81 13.29 -3.23
N ASP A 186 -10.92 14.23 -2.99
CA ASP A 186 -11.22 15.67 -2.97
C ASP A 186 -10.55 16.33 -4.17
N SER A 187 -11.33 16.94 -5.07
CA SER A 187 -10.81 17.57 -6.28
C SER A 187 -9.75 18.63 -6.00
N VAL A 188 -9.92 19.44 -4.94
CA VAL A 188 -8.94 20.46 -4.57
C VAL A 188 -7.62 19.82 -4.12
N LEU A 189 -7.67 18.70 -3.39
CA LEU A 189 -6.45 17.97 -3.01
C LEU A 189 -5.81 17.33 -4.24
N LEU A 190 -6.60 16.71 -5.12
CA LEU A 190 -6.09 16.16 -6.38
C LEU A 190 -5.39 17.25 -7.22
N ASP A 191 -5.99 18.42 -7.36
CA ASP A 191 -5.41 19.55 -8.09
C ASP A 191 -4.11 20.04 -7.43
N ILE A 192 -4.07 20.18 -6.09
CA ILE A 192 -2.87 20.60 -5.35
C ILE A 192 -1.70 19.64 -5.60
N PHE A 193 -1.96 18.34 -5.60
CA PHE A 193 -0.94 17.31 -5.85
C PHE A 193 -0.73 17.03 -7.35
N GLY A 194 -1.54 17.62 -8.24
CA GLY A 194 -1.48 17.42 -9.68
C GLY A 194 -1.83 15.99 -10.12
N ILE A 195 -2.71 15.32 -9.39
CA ILE A 195 -3.15 13.93 -9.64
C ILE A 195 -4.49 13.95 -10.36
N GLU A 196 -4.62 13.12 -11.40
CA GLU A 196 -5.83 12.96 -12.21
C GLU A 196 -6.65 11.74 -11.79
#